data_4fbb1bc08ea94a01d8bbb13b84292c7a
#
_entry.id   4fbb1bc08ea94a01d8bbb13b84292c7a
#
_cell.length_a   1.000
_cell.length_b   1.000
_cell.length_c   1.000
_cell.angle_alpha   90.00
_cell.angle_beta   90.00
_cell.angle_gamma   90.00
#
_symmetry.space_group_name_H-M   'P 1'
#
loop_
_entity.id
_entity.type
_entity.pdbx_description
1 polymer ?
#
loop_
_entity_poly.entity_id
_entity_poly.type
_entity_poly.pdbx_seq_one_letter_code
_entity_poly.pdbx_strand_id
1 'polypeptide(L)'
;MGGPEHFADMIESYGATDVGLRRKLNEDSLFLDNDIGLFVVADGMGGHNAGEIASRLAVETVANFVRRSRAEDEITWPYGVDPTLSLNANRLLTSVMLANKRVWKEADNRQDYTGMGTTIVAALVDDSSISFVSAGDSRAYRLRGGVFEQMTVDDSWVQAAVDEGVLLPEEAESHPMKNIITKAIGAKENLDLSVEEYEMEDNDLYIICSDGLHGMVPEKGLTELVLSSNGSLEGLVRSLIETANRNGGKDNVTAVALRYHSGS
;
A
#
# COMPACT_ATOMS: atom_id res chain seq x y z
N MET A 1 -11.70 -12.25 -27.73
CA MET A 1 -10.23 -12.16 -27.88
C MET A 1 -9.90 -10.70 -27.62
N GLY A 2 -9.72 -10.34 -26.34
CA GLY A 2 -9.23 -9.02 -25.93
C GLY A 2 -7.74 -8.97 -26.25
N GLY A 3 -7.30 -7.93 -26.96
CA GLY A 3 -5.88 -7.64 -27.12
C GLY A 3 -5.25 -7.30 -25.75
N PRO A 4 -3.95 -7.12 -25.66
CA PRO A 4 -3.31 -6.71 -24.42
C PRO A 4 -3.95 -5.39 -23.97
N GLU A 5 -4.61 -5.45 -22.83
CA GLU A 5 -5.31 -4.31 -22.24
C GLU A 5 -4.28 -3.23 -21.95
N HIS A 6 -4.44 -2.06 -22.57
CA HIS A 6 -3.56 -0.92 -22.35
C HIS A 6 -4.00 -0.16 -21.11
N PHE A 7 -3.71 -0.70 -19.92
CA PHE A 7 -3.90 0.02 -18.64
C PHE A 7 -3.16 1.35 -18.62
N ALA A 8 -2.02 1.42 -19.33
CA ALA A 8 -1.22 2.63 -19.44
C ALA A 8 -1.99 3.84 -19.99
N ASP A 9 -3.01 3.61 -20.83
CA ASP A 9 -3.82 4.69 -21.41
C ASP A 9 -4.97 5.13 -20.47
N MET A 10 -5.32 4.28 -19.48
CA MET A 10 -6.40 4.55 -18.52
C MET A 10 -5.90 5.05 -17.18
N ILE A 11 -4.60 4.99 -16.91
CA ILE A 11 -4.04 5.33 -15.60
C ILE A 11 -2.90 6.34 -15.77
N GLU A 12 -3.05 7.48 -15.13
CA GLU A 12 -1.94 8.38 -14.83
C GLU A 12 -1.45 8.08 -13.41
N SER A 13 -0.14 7.93 -13.19
CA SER A 13 0.39 7.70 -11.85
C SER A 13 1.71 8.41 -11.61
N TYR A 14 1.99 8.71 -10.36
CA TYR A 14 3.28 9.20 -9.88
C TYR A 14 3.51 8.73 -8.44
N GLY A 15 4.75 8.39 -8.12
CA GLY A 15 5.14 7.97 -6.77
C GLY A 15 6.51 8.52 -6.39
N ALA A 16 6.68 8.82 -5.12
CA ALA A 16 7.95 9.26 -4.55
C ALA A 16 8.10 8.80 -3.10
N THR A 17 9.34 8.72 -2.67
CA THR A 17 9.73 8.40 -1.29
C THR A 17 10.81 9.37 -0.82
N ASP A 18 10.82 9.67 0.48
CA ASP A 18 11.81 10.55 1.12
C ASP A 18 12.19 9.97 2.48
N VAL A 19 13.47 10.10 2.84
CA VAL A 19 13.99 9.57 4.12
C VAL A 19 13.42 10.30 5.34
N GLY A 20 12.80 11.45 5.14
CA GLY A 20 12.38 12.31 6.24
C GLY A 20 13.53 13.12 6.83
N LEU A 21 13.26 13.78 7.97
CA LEU A 21 14.23 14.68 8.60
C LEU A 21 14.92 14.06 9.83
N ARG A 22 14.48 12.90 10.30
CA ARG A 22 14.97 12.25 11.53
C ARG A 22 15.62 10.90 11.30
N ARG A 23 15.20 10.19 10.29
CA ARG A 23 15.76 8.87 9.94
C ARG A 23 17.07 9.04 9.15
N LYS A 24 17.93 8.03 9.16
CA LYS A 24 19.17 7.98 8.40
C LYS A 24 19.06 7.08 7.18
N LEU A 25 18.18 6.09 7.25
CA LEU A 25 17.91 5.12 6.21
C LEU A 25 16.45 5.25 5.81
N ASN A 26 16.18 4.95 4.56
CA ASN A 26 14.82 4.79 4.07
C ASN A 26 14.50 3.30 4.03
N GLU A 27 13.59 2.87 4.91
CA GLU A 27 13.11 1.49 5.00
C GLU A 27 11.80 1.30 4.24
N ASP A 28 11.23 2.38 3.68
CA ASP A 28 10.10 2.31 2.77
C ASP A 28 10.52 1.80 1.40
N SER A 29 9.61 1.11 0.73
CA SER A 29 9.73 0.70 -0.66
C SER A 29 8.44 0.96 -1.41
N LEU A 30 8.55 1.38 -2.67
CA LEU A 30 7.39 1.56 -3.54
C LEU A 30 7.61 0.88 -4.89
N PHE A 31 6.51 0.54 -5.54
CA PHE A 31 6.48 0.08 -6.92
C PHE A 31 5.25 0.63 -7.62
N LEU A 32 5.42 1.09 -8.85
CA LEU A 32 4.32 1.51 -9.72
C LEU A 32 4.65 1.11 -11.16
N ASP A 33 3.67 0.56 -11.84
CA ASP A 33 3.80 0.10 -13.22
C ASP A 33 2.41 0.14 -13.87
N ASN A 34 2.18 1.13 -14.73
CA ASN A 34 0.90 1.36 -15.39
C ASN A 34 0.59 0.26 -16.40
N ASP A 35 1.61 -0.37 -17.02
CA ASP A 35 1.41 -1.41 -18.03
C ASP A 35 0.80 -2.68 -17.45
N ILE A 36 1.08 -2.95 -16.17
CA ILE A 36 0.48 -4.06 -15.44
C ILE A 36 -0.53 -3.62 -14.38
N GLY A 37 -0.84 -2.32 -14.30
CA GLY A 37 -1.81 -1.76 -13.36
C GLY A 37 -1.48 -1.98 -11.88
N LEU A 38 -0.19 -2.12 -11.51
CA LEU A 38 0.22 -2.48 -10.15
C LEU A 38 0.87 -1.30 -9.41
N PHE A 39 0.39 -1.05 -8.19
CA PHE A 39 0.87 -0.01 -7.30
C PHE A 39 1.07 -0.58 -5.90
N VAL A 40 2.24 -0.41 -5.32
CA VAL A 40 2.58 -0.97 -4.00
C VAL A 40 3.38 0.03 -3.18
N VAL A 41 3.03 0.16 -1.91
CA VAL A 41 3.82 0.83 -0.86
C VAL A 41 4.01 -0.15 0.28
N ALA A 42 5.22 -0.21 0.81
CA ALA A 42 5.60 -1.06 1.92
C ALA A 42 6.55 -0.28 2.84
N ASP A 43 6.24 -0.25 4.14
CA ASP A 43 7.03 0.38 5.19
C ASP A 43 7.72 -0.71 6.01
N GLY A 44 9.04 -0.72 5.93
CA GLY A 44 9.86 -1.76 6.51
C GLY A 44 10.17 -1.50 7.97
N MET A 45 10.09 -2.56 8.80
CA MET A 45 10.45 -2.53 10.20
C MET A 45 11.43 -3.62 10.57
N GLY A 46 12.36 -3.31 11.47
CA GLY A 46 13.35 -4.26 11.96
C GLY A 46 14.60 -3.59 12.54
N GLY A 47 15.44 -4.37 13.21
CA GLY A 47 16.73 -3.89 13.70
C GLY A 47 17.75 -3.79 12.56
N HIS A 48 18.72 -2.87 12.70
CA HIS A 48 19.79 -2.62 11.71
C HIS A 48 19.21 -2.20 10.35
N ASN A 49 19.46 -2.92 9.26
CA ASN A 49 18.92 -2.64 7.92
C ASN A 49 17.83 -3.65 7.51
N ALA A 50 17.24 -4.35 8.47
CA ALA A 50 16.33 -5.44 8.18
C ALA A 50 14.98 -4.95 7.62
N GLY A 51 14.53 -3.76 8.01
CA GLY A 51 13.30 -3.15 7.48
C GLY A 51 13.39 -2.86 5.99
N GLU A 52 14.48 -2.24 5.52
CA GLU A 52 14.73 -1.98 4.08
C GLU A 52 14.69 -3.29 3.26
N ILE A 53 15.25 -4.37 3.81
CA ILE A 53 15.26 -5.67 3.13
C ILE A 53 13.86 -6.25 3.09
N ALA A 54 13.10 -6.16 4.18
CA ALA A 54 11.74 -6.70 4.25
C ALA A 54 10.81 -6.00 3.25
N SER A 55 10.77 -4.66 3.24
CA SER A 55 9.93 -3.87 2.33
C SER A 55 10.27 -4.12 0.87
N ARG A 56 11.58 -4.12 0.53
CA ARG A 56 12.05 -4.41 -0.83
C ARG A 56 11.68 -5.83 -1.28
N LEU A 57 11.92 -6.85 -0.45
CA LEU A 57 11.58 -8.23 -0.77
C LEU A 57 10.07 -8.41 -0.99
N ALA A 58 9.24 -7.76 -0.18
CA ALA A 58 7.80 -7.80 -0.34
C ALA A 58 7.37 -7.20 -1.67
N VAL A 59 7.80 -5.97 -1.96
CA VAL A 59 7.48 -5.25 -3.20
C VAL A 59 7.95 -6.03 -4.44
N GLU A 60 9.21 -6.50 -4.46
CA GLU A 60 9.75 -7.29 -5.56
C GLU A 60 8.96 -8.59 -5.80
N THR A 61 8.52 -9.26 -4.72
CA THR A 61 7.79 -10.52 -4.85
C THR A 61 6.41 -10.32 -5.44
N VAL A 62 5.69 -9.29 -4.96
CA VAL A 62 4.40 -8.89 -5.52
C VAL A 62 4.53 -8.56 -7.00
N ALA A 63 5.44 -7.65 -7.35
CA ALA A 63 5.64 -7.21 -8.73
C ALA A 63 6.00 -8.37 -9.67
N ASN A 64 6.91 -9.25 -9.26
CA ASN A 64 7.32 -10.39 -10.06
C ASN A 64 6.19 -11.39 -10.30
N PHE A 65 5.37 -11.69 -9.27
CA PHE A 65 4.25 -12.62 -9.44
C PHE A 65 3.17 -12.02 -10.34
N VAL A 66 2.77 -10.77 -10.12
CA VAL A 66 1.76 -10.09 -10.93
C VAL A 66 2.21 -10.04 -12.40
N ARG A 67 3.46 -9.61 -12.66
CA ARG A 67 4.01 -9.53 -14.02
C ARG A 67 4.01 -10.89 -14.73
N ARG A 68 4.47 -11.94 -14.05
CA ARG A 68 4.49 -13.30 -14.62
C ARG A 68 3.08 -13.83 -14.86
N SER A 69 2.17 -13.67 -13.90
CA SER A 69 0.80 -14.17 -13.99
C SER A 69 -0.07 -13.45 -15.02
N ARG A 70 0.34 -12.25 -15.48
CA ARG A 70 -0.28 -11.58 -16.63
C ARG A 70 0.31 -12.04 -17.97
N ALA A 71 1.58 -12.42 -17.99
CA ALA A 71 2.30 -12.79 -19.22
C ALA A 71 2.19 -14.27 -19.59
N GLU A 72 1.97 -15.16 -18.62
CA GLU A 72 1.98 -16.62 -18.80
C GLU A 72 0.56 -17.18 -18.65
N ASP A 73 0.04 -17.88 -19.69
CA ASP A 73 -1.31 -18.51 -19.66
C ASP A 73 -1.37 -19.70 -18.68
N GLU A 74 -0.23 -20.41 -18.47
CA GLU A 74 -0.12 -21.53 -17.54
C GLU A 74 0.72 -21.16 -16.33
N ILE A 75 0.09 -20.51 -15.34
CA ILE A 75 0.76 -20.21 -14.07
C ILE A 75 0.27 -21.13 -12.95
N THR A 76 1.21 -21.55 -12.08
CA THR A 76 0.84 -22.27 -10.86
C THR A 76 0.31 -21.29 -9.81
N TRP A 77 -0.86 -21.59 -9.28
CA TRP A 77 -1.49 -20.86 -8.16
C TRP A 77 -1.19 -21.60 -6.85
N PRO A 78 -0.17 -21.21 -6.09
CA PRO A 78 0.30 -21.99 -4.96
C PRO A 78 -0.69 -22.07 -3.78
N TYR A 79 -1.67 -21.18 -3.76
CA TYR A 79 -2.74 -21.15 -2.73
C TYR A 79 -4.12 -21.50 -3.31
N GLY A 80 -4.16 -21.93 -4.59
CA GLY A 80 -5.41 -22.14 -5.31
C GLY A 80 -6.00 -20.83 -5.83
N VAL A 81 -7.20 -20.91 -6.38
CA VAL A 81 -8.00 -19.79 -6.88
C VAL A 81 -9.34 -19.83 -6.16
N ASP A 82 -9.72 -18.73 -5.52
CA ASP A 82 -11.05 -18.57 -4.93
C ASP A 82 -12.03 -18.19 -6.04
N PRO A 83 -13.03 -19.02 -6.34
CA PRO A 83 -13.99 -18.75 -7.40
C PRO A 83 -14.97 -17.60 -7.10
N THR A 84 -14.99 -17.09 -5.87
CA THR A 84 -15.82 -15.95 -5.47
C THR A 84 -15.17 -14.61 -5.75
N LEU A 85 -13.85 -14.61 -6.03
CA LEU A 85 -13.06 -13.42 -6.31
C LEU A 85 -12.75 -13.32 -7.82
N SER A 86 -12.53 -12.11 -8.30
CA SER A 86 -12.02 -11.91 -9.66
C SER A 86 -10.64 -12.56 -9.83
N LEU A 87 -10.21 -12.77 -11.08
CA LEU A 87 -8.87 -13.29 -11.37
C LEU A 87 -7.78 -12.34 -10.86
N ASN A 88 -8.00 -11.02 -10.95
CA ASN A 88 -7.06 -10.02 -10.46
C ASN A 88 -7.00 -9.95 -8.94
N ALA A 89 -8.12 -10.07 -8.25
CA ALA A 89 -8.14 -10.19 -6.80
C ALA A 89 -7.37 -11.44 -6.33
N ASN A 90 -7.59 -12.59 -6.96
CA ASN A 90 -6.81 -13.80 -6.70
C ASN A 90 -5.31 -13.60 -6.96
N ARG A 91 -4.97 -12.90 -8.05
CA ARG A 91 -3.59 -12.58 -8.42
C ARG A 91 -2.91 -11.70 -7.37
N LEU A 92 -3.58 -10.64 -6.96
CA LEU A 92 -3.05 -9.73 -5.95
C LEU A 92 -2.89 -10.43 -4.61
N LEU A 93 -3.93 -11.12 -4.13
CA LEU A 93 -3.90 -11.84 -2.85
C LEU A 93 -2.78 -12.89 -2.85
N THR A 94 -2.68 -13.72 -3.89
CA THR A 94 -1.61 -14.72 -4.02
C THR A 94 -0.23 -14.07 -4.00
N SER A 95 -0.05 -12.94 -4.67
CA SER A 95 1.23 -12.22 -4.72
C SER A 95 1.68 -11.75 -3.35
N VAL A 96 0.76 -11.22 -2.54
CA VAL A 96 1.05 -10.74 -1.17
C VAL A 96 1.27 -11.92 -0.21
N MET A 97 0.53 -13.01 -0.35
CA MET A 97 0.79 -14.24 0.43
C MET A 97 2.20 -14.82 0.14
N LEU A 98 2.63 -14.78 -1.13
CA LEU A 98 3.99 -15.18 -1.51
C LEU A 98 5.05 -14.23 -0.91
N ALA A 99 4.77 -12.93 -0.91
CA ALA A 99 5.63 -11.93 -0.28
C ALA A 99 5.79 -12.20 1.22
N ASN A 100 4.67 -12.45 1.92
CA ASN A 100 4.70 -12.83 3.33
C ASN A 100 5.60 -14.05 3.58
N LYS A 101 5.39 -15.11 2.82
CA LYS A 101 6.18 -16.35 2.96
C LYS A 101 7.67 -16.13 2.68
N ARG A 102 8.01 -15.28 1.71
CA ARG A 102 9.39 -14.97 1.36
C ARG A 102 10.09 -14.18 2.46
N VAL A 103 9.44 -13.11 2.97
CA VAL A 103 9.99 -12.28 4.04
C VAL A 103 10.15 -13.10 5.33
N TRP A 104 9.12 -13.86 5.71
CA TRP A 104 9.16 -14.72 6.89
C TRP A 104 10.32 -15.76 6.83
N LYS A 105 10.49 -16.43 5.69
CA LYS A 105 11.60 -17.38 5.49
C LYS A 105 12.96 -16.72 5.57
N GLU A 106 13.12 -15.53 5.03
CA GLU A 106 14.39 -14.82 5.07
C GLU A 106 14.72 -14.37 6.50
N ALA A 107 13.70 -13.94 7.28
CA ALA A 107 13.84 -13.61 8.69
C ALA A 107 14.23 -14.83 9.55
N ASP A 108 13.65 -16.00 9.26
CA ASP A 108 13.94 -17.25 10.00
C ASP A 108 15.33 -17.81 9.67
N ASN A 109 15.80 -17.66 8.43
CA ASN A 109 17.07 -18.23 7.97
C ASN A 109 18.31 -17.40 8.36
N ARG A 110 18.14 -16.12 8.75
CA ARG A 110 19.26 -15.22 9.05
C ARG A 110 19.07 -14.50 10.37
N GLN A 111 19.99 -14.75 11.29
CA GLN A 111 19.97 -14.15 12.63
C GLN A 111 19.94 -12.61 12.58
N ASP A 112 20.63 -11.97 11.60
CA ASP A 112 20.67 -10.53 11.43
C ASP A 112 19.31 -9.94 11.00
N TYR A 113 18.39 -10.77 10.48
CA TYR A 113 17.05 -10.39 10.01
C TYR A 113 15.93 -10.86 10.94
N THR A 114 16.30 -11.40 12.12
CA THR A 114 15.31 -11.87 13.09
C THR A 114 14.34 -10.74 13.46
N GLY A 115 13.04 -11.00 13.26
CA GLY A 115 11.98 -10.05 13.57
C GLY A 115 11.79 -8.95 12.53
N MET A 116 12.42 -9.05 11.35
CA MET A 116 12.10 -8.13 10.26
C MET A 116 10.68 -8.36 9.75
N GLY A 117 10.05 -7.31 9.33
CA GLY A 117 8.74 -7.32 8.69
C GLY A 117 8.52 -6.03 7.91
N THR A 118 7.36 -5.94 7.30
CA THR A 118 6.95 -4.72 6.60
C THR A 118 5.44 -4.61 6.58
N THR A 119 4.92 -3.39 6.60
CA THR A 119 3.56 -3.13 6.15
C THR A 119 3.47 -3.38 4.65
N ILE A 120 2.29 -3.46 4.12
CA ILE A 120 2.04 -3.40 2.68
C ILE A 120 0.65 -2.84 2.40
N VAL A 121 0.57 -1.99 1.37
CA VAL A 121 -0.65 -1.72 0.63
C VAL A 121 -0.34 -1.97 -0.83
N ALA A 122 -1.02 -2.93 -1.41
CA ALA A 122 -0.91 -3.27 -2.82
C ALA A 122 -2.26 -3.04 -3.50
N ALA A 123 -2.25 -2.36 -4.64
CA ALA A 123 -3.41 -2.11 -5.49
C ALA A 123 -3.16 -2.68 -6.89
N LEU A 124 -4.13 -3.38 -7.44
CA LEU A 124 -4.10 -3.91 -8.81
C LEU A 124 -5.34 -3.47 -9.56
N VAL A 125 -5.13 -2.75 -10.65
CA VAL A 125 -6.18 -2.25 -11.54
C VAL A 125 -6.47 -3.26 -12.64
N ASP A 126 -7.75 -3.37 -13.00
CA ASP A 126 -8.27 -4.18 -14.10
C ASP A 126 -9.47 -3.49 -14.74
N ASP A 127 -9.40 -3.16 -16.04
CA ASP A 127 -10.43 -2.44 -16.79
C ASP A 127 -11.08 -1.28 -16.00
N SER A 128 -12.15 -1.58 -15.29
CA SER A 128 -12.93 -0.63 -14.50
C SER A 128 -12.96 -0.96 -12.99
N SER A 129 -12.08 -1.84 -12.53
CA SER A 129 -12.02 -2.24 -11.12
C SER A 129 -10.61 -2.10 -10.54
N ILE A 130 -10.55 -1.91 -9.23
CA ILE A 130 -9.32 -1.89 -8.46
C ILE A 130 -9.46 -2.84 -7.26
N SER A 131 -8.46 -3.70 -7.09
CA SER A 131 -8.36 -4.60 -5.94
C SER A 131 -7.30 -4.09 -4.98
N PHE A 132 -7.55 -4.16 -3.66
CA PHE A 132 -6.59 -3.82 -2.62
C PHE A 132 -6.33 -5.01 -1.71
N VAL A 133 -5.05 -5.20 -1.34
CA VAL A 133 -4.63 -6.04 -0.22
C VAL A 133 -3.75 -5.19 0.68
N SER A 134 -4.05 -5.18 1.99
CA SER A 134 -3.27 -4.45 2.98
C SER A 134 -2.88 -5.32 4.18
N ALA A 135 -1.77 -4.98 4.80
CA ALA A 135 -1.35 -5.46 6.12
C ALA A 135 -0.51 -4.38 6.80
N GLY A 136 -0.89 -4.00 8.01
CA GLY A 136 -0.26 -2.93 8.78
C GLY A 136 -1.08 -1.65 8.78
N ASP A 137 -0.41 -0.51 8.94
CA ASP A 137 -0.99 0.82 9.07
C ASP A 137 -0.61 1.78 7.92
N SER A 138 0.03 1.30 6.86
CA SER A 138 0.04 2.00 5.58
C SER A 138 -1.36 2.05 5.00
N ARG A 139 -1.70 3.13 4.29
CA ARG A 139 -3.10 3.40 3.92
C ARG A 139 -3.28 3.65 2.42
N ALA A 140 -4.48 3.29 1.94
CA ALA A 140 -5.02 3.76 0.67
C ALA A 140 -6.22 4.68 0.90
N TYR A 141 -6.30 5.75 0.11
CA TYR A 141 -7.41 6.70 0.11
C TYR A 141 -7.96 6.85 -1.31
N ARG A 142 -9.24 7.22 -1.41
CA ARG A 142 -9.89 7.58 -2.67
C ARG A 142 -10.50 8.98 -2.59
N LEU A 143 -10.30 9.79 -3.62
CA LEU A 143 -11.09 10.99 -3.89
C LEU A 143 -12.04 10.70 -5.05
N ARG A 144 -13.35 10.75 -4.77
CA ARG A 144 -14.44 10.61 -5.75
C ARG A 144 -15.49 11.68 -5.51
N GLY A 145 -15.86 12.45 -6.52
CA GLY A 145 -16.93 13.45 -6.40
C GLY A 145 -16.71 14.48 -5.29
N GLY A 146 -15.45 14.80 -4.92
CA GLY A 146 -15.11 15.71 -3.83
C GLY A 146 -15.10 15.08 -2.43
N VAL A 147 -15.40 13.79 -2.32
CA VAL A 147 -15.31 13.02 -1.06
C VAL A 147 -13.97 12.29 -1.01
N PHE A 148 -13.19 12.57 0.04
CA PHE A 148 -11.93 11.89 0.32
C PHE A 148 -12.12 10.89 1.46
N GLU A 149 -11.85 9.62 1.21
CA GLU A 149 -12.13 8.53 2.15
C GLU A 149 -10.98 7.53 2.21
N GLN A 150 -10.76 6.92 3.38
CA GLN A 150 -9.81 5.83 3.55
C GLN A 150 -10.44 4.53 3.06
N MET A 151 -9.70 3.79 2.22
CA MET A 151 -10.13 2.52 1.61
C MET A 151 -9.64 1.30 2.39
N THR A 152 -8.54 1.42 3.14
CA THR A 152 -7.96 0.35 3.95
C THR A 152 -8.28 0.55 5.42
N VAL A 153 -8.28 -0.53 6.20
CA VAL A 153 -8.40 -0.47 7.66
C VAL A 153 -7.04 -0.81 8.26
N ASP A 154 -6.59 0.00 9.22
CA ASP A 154 -5.28 -0.20 9.86
C ASP A 154 -5.28 -1.47 10.70
N ASP A 155 -4.30 -2.34 10.51
CA ASP A 155 -4.01 -3.45 11.42
C ASP A 155 -3.17 -2.94 12.61
N SER A 156 -3.76 -2.10 13.45
CA SER A 156 -3.14 -1.52 14.64
C SER A 156 -3.89 -1.87 15.92
N TRP A 157 -3.20 -1.78 17.05
CA TRP A 157 -3.82 -2.02 18.35
C TRP A 157 -4.94 -1.01 18.64
N VAL A 158 -4.75 0.24 18.28
CA VAL A 158 -5.77 1.28 18.51
C VAL A 158 -7.00 1.07 17.66
N GLN A 159 -6.84 0.62 16.41
CA GLN A 159 -7.98 0.29 15.55
C GLN A 159 -8.78 -0.88 16.13
N ALA A 160 -8.12 -1.94 16.56
CA ALA A 160 -8.79 -3.07 17.22
C ALA A 160 -9.56 -2.62 18.48
N ALA A 161 -8.98 -1.71 19.28
CA ALA A 161 -9.64 -1.16 20.47
C ALA A 161 -10.85 -0.27 20.12
N VAL A 162 -10.81 0.44 19.00
CA VAL A 162 -11.97 1.20 18.48
C VAL A 162 -13.08 0.25 18.02
N ASP A 163 -12.74 -0.79 17.27
CA ASP A 163 -13.70 -1.78 16.74
C ASP A 163 -14.40 -2.55 17.88
N GLU A 164 -13.68 -2.79 18.98
CA GLU A 164 -14.23 -3.39 20.21
C GLU A 164 -14.98 -2.39 21.11
N GLY A 165 -15.02 -1.12 20.74
CA GLY A 165 -15.67 -0.06 21.54
C GLY A 165 -14.94 0.30 22.84
N VAL A 166 -13.65 -0.05 22.96
CA VAL A 166 -12.79 0.26 24.12
C VAL A 166 -12.26 1.68 24.04
N LEU A 167 -12.01 2.19 22.83
CA LEU A 167 -11.58 3.56 22.56
C LEU A 167 -12.55 4.25 21.60
N LEU A 168 -12.68 5.56 21.75
CA LEU A 168 -13.30 6.38 20.71
C LEU A 168 -12.30 6.68 19.59
N PRO A 169 -12.74 6.90 18.34
CA PRO A 169 -11.84 7.24 17.23
C PRO A 169 -10.91 8.43 17.54
N GLU A 170 -11.42 9.47 18.19
CA GLU A 170 -10.64 10.66 18.55
C GLU A 170 -9.56 10.36 19.61
N GLU A 171 -9.77 9.36 20.47
CA GLU A 171 -8.79 8.93 21.47
C GLU A 171 -7.67 8.11 20.84
N ALA A 172 -7.97 7.34 19.79
CA ALA A 172 -7.01 6.52 19.05
C ALA A 172 -5.89 7.37 18.42
N GLU A 173 -6.22 8.52 17.83
CA GLU A 173 -5.25 9.40 17.15
C GLU A 173 -4.11 9.87 18.08
N SER A 174 -4.41 10.10 19.34
CA SER A 174 -3.44 10.60 20.33
C SER A 174 -2.91 9.52 21.29
N HIS A 175 -3.37 8.27 21.13
CA HIS A 175 -3.04 7.18 22.05
C HIS A 175 -1.55 6.82 22.01
N PRO A 176 -0.89 6.53 23.16
CA PRO A 176 0.52 6.16 23.22
C PRO A 176 0.86 4.89 22.40
N MET A 177 -0.11 3.99 22.23
CA MET A 177 0.04 2.72 21.50
C MET A 177 -0.40 2.80 20.03
N LYS A 178 -0.61 3.98 19.46
CA LYS A 178 -1.13 4.17 18.12
C LYS A 178 -0.25 3.56 17.01
N ASN A 179 1.05 3.46 17.24
CA ASN A 179 2.00 2.89 16.29
C ASN A 179 2.26 1.38 16.51
N ILE A 180 1.44 0.69 17.33
CA ILE A 180 1.57 -0.75 17.53
C ILE A 180 0.78 -1.47 16.45
N ILE A 181 1.51 -2.06 15.50
CA ILE A 181 0.96 -2.86 14.40
C ILE A 181 0.65 -4.28 14.91
N THR A 182 -0.51 -4.79 14.56
CA THR A 182 -0.99 -6.13 14.95
C THR A 182 -0.81 -7.17 13.85
N LYS A 183 -0.68 -6.72 12.58
CA LYS A 183 -0.45 -7.57 11.42
C LYS A 183 0.61 -6.94 10.51
N ALA A 184 1.60 -7.74 10.08
CA ALA A 184 2.65 -7.31 9.17
C ALA A 184 3.17 -8.47 8.33
N ILE A 185 3.60 -8.18 7.12
CA ILE A 185 4.27 -9.12 6.21
C ILE A 185 5.58 -9.61 6.86
N GLY A 186 5.76 -10.92 6.92
CA GLY A 186 6.94 -11.55 7.51
C GLY A 186 6.86 -11.80 9.02
N ALA A 187 5.84 -11.28 9.72
CA ALA A 187 5.70 -11.46 11.16
C ALA A 187 5.31 -12.91 11.55
N LYS A 188 4.59 -13.60 10.67
CA LYS A 188 4.13 -14.99 10.86
C LYS A 188 4.21 -15.75 9.54
N GLU A 189 4.43 -17.08 9.60
CA GLU A 189 4.47 -17.91 8.40
C GLU A 189 3.18 -17.81 7.58
N ASN A 190 2.04 -17.95 8.27
CA ASN A 190 0.72 -17.81 7.69
C ASN A 190 0.07 -16.53 8.23
N LEU A 191 -0.24 -15.62 7.33
CA LEU A 191 -0.91 -14.38 7.63
C LEU A 191 -2.32 -14.42 7.02
N ASP A 192 -3.32 -14.07 7.82
CA ASP A 192 -4.68 -13.92 7.35
C ASP A 192 -4.81 -12.61 6.58
N LEU A 193 -4.96 -12.72 5.26
CA LEU A 193 -5.05 -11.59 4.34
C LEU A 193 -6.36 -11.68 3.58
N SER A 194 -7.00 -10.53 3.40
CA SER A 194 -8.18 -10.36 2.56
C SER A 194 -7.86 -9.44 1.38
N VAL A 195 -8.67 -9.56 0.34
CA VAL A 195 -8.68 -8.65 -0.79
C VAL A 195 -10.04 -7.97 -0.87
N GLU A 196 -10.02 -6.68 -1.13
CA GLU A 196 -11.23 -5.88 -1.37
C GLU A 196 -11.22 -5.38 -2.80
N GLU A 197 -12.39 -5.42 -3.47
CA GLU A 197 -12.56 -5.01 -4.86
C GLU A 197 -13.58 -3.88 -4.96
N TYR A 198 -13.24 -2.87 -5.76
CA TYR A 198 -14.12 -1.71 -5.99
C TYR A 198 -14.19 -1.39 -7.47
N GLU A 199 -15.37 -0.96 -7.92
CA GLU A 199 -15.51 -0.35 -9.23
C GLU A 199 -14.92 1.06 -9.22
N MET A 200 -14.20 1.40 -10.30
CA MET A 200 -13.64 2.73 -10.52
C MET A 200 -14.59 3.59 -11.36
N GLU A 201 -14.61 4.87 -11.07
CA GLU A 201 -15.30 5.87 -11.86
C GLU A 201 -14.31 6.85 -12.50
N ASP A 202 -14.71 7.46 -13.60
CA ASP A 202 -13.87 8.44 -14.31
C ASP A 202 -13.41 9.56 -13.37
N ASN A 203 -12.12 9.87 -13.42
CA ASN A 203 -11.42 10.81 -12.55
C ASN A 203 -11.28 10.40 -11.07
N ASP A 204 -11.55 9.16 -10.70
CA ASP A 204 -11.14 8.67 -9.38
C ASP A 204 -9.65 8.88 -9.18
N LEU A 205 -9.30 9.46 -8.04
CA LEU A 205 -7.92 9.64 -7.60
C LEU A 205 -7.68 8.80 -6.35
N TYR A 206 -6.71 7.90 -6.43
CA TYR A 206 -6.27 7.11 -5.29
C TYR A 206 -4.91 7.57 -4.81
N ILE A 207 -4.69 7.51 -3.49
CA ILE A 207 -3.41 7.78 -2.85
C ILE A 207 -3.06 6.62 -1.95
N ILE A 208 -1.89 6.03 -2.13
CA ILE A 208 -1.34 4.98 -1.29
C ILE A 208 -0.11 5.55 -0.58
N CYS A 209 -0.02 5.39 0.74
CA CYS A 209 1.08 6.00 1.50
C CYS A 209 1.48 5.20 2.73
N SER A 210 2.73 5.39 3.18
CA SER A 210 3.22 4.95 4.48
C SER A 210 2.75 5.87 5.62
N ASP A 211 2.94 5.44 6.86
CA ASP A 211 2.54 6.15 8.07
C ASP A 211 3.27 7.50 8.25
N GLY A 212 4.47 7.63 7.68
CA GLY A 212 5.20 8.90 7.66
C GLY A 212 4.45 10.04 6.98
N LEU A 213 3.47 9.76 6.11
CA LEU A 213 2.58 10.77 5.57
C LEU A 213 1.43 11.09 6.53
N HIS A 214 0.55 10.13 6.79
CA HIS A 214 -0.68 10.38 7.57
C HIS A 214 -0.41 10.60 9.06
N GLY A 215 0.72 10.12 9.59
CA GLY A 215 1.18 10.42 10.93
C GLY A 215 1.67 11.85 11.12
N MET A 216 2.05 12.54 10.03
CA MET A 216 2.51 13.94 10.04
C MET A 216 1.48 14.92 9.48
N VAL A 217 0.58 14.48 8.62
CA VAL A 217 -0.47 15.30 8.01
C VAL A 217 -1.82 14.72 8.40
N PRO A 218 -2.58 15.38 9.30
CA PRO A 218 -3.92 14.93 9.69
C PRO A 218 -4.85 14.81 8.47
N GLU A 219 -5.85 13.94 8.55
CA GLU A 219 -6.77 13.64 7.44
C GLU A 219 -7.38 14.89 6.80
N LYS A 220 -7.78 15.87 7.61
CA LYS A 220 -8.25 17.17 7.10
C LYS A 220 -7.21 17.87 6.22
N GLY A 221 -5.94 17.85 6.63
CA GLY A 221 -4.84 18.43 5.87
C GLY A 221 -4.57 17.67 4.57
N LEU A 222 -4.67 16.33 4.60
CA LEU A 222 -4.59 15.50 3.39
C LEU A 222 -5.72 15.86 2.43
N THR A 223 -6.94 15.93 2.93
CA THR A 223 -8.13 16.31 2.13
C THR A 223 -7.94 17.68 1.46
N GLU A 224 -7.49 18.68 2.21
CA GLU A 224 -7.24 20.03 1.67
C GLU A 224 -6.17 20.04 0.57
N LEU A 225 -5.06 19.31 0.77
CA LEU A 225 -3.99 19.19 -0.23
C LEU A 225 -4.47 18.51 -1.50
N VAL A 226 -5.22 17.42 -1.36
CA VAL A 226 -5.74 16.65 -2.49
C VAL A 226 -6.76 17.46 -3.30
N LEU A 227 -7.72 18.10 -2.64
CA LEU A 227 -8.73 18.94 -3.28
C LEU A 227 -8.16 20.20 -3.93
N SER A 228 -7.08 20.75 -3.38
CA SER A 228 -6.42 21.95 -3.93
C SER A 228 -5.41 21.63 -5.04
N SER A 229 -5.16 20.35 -5.32
CA SER A 229 -4.20 19.96 -6.37
C SER A 229 -4.69 20.46 -7.74
N ASN A 230 -3.76 20.99 -8.53
CA ASN A 230 -4.02 21.53 -9.87
C ASN A 230 -4.02 20.49 -10.99
N GLY A 231 -4.23 19.23 -10.64
CA GLY A 231 -4.31 18.11 -11.58
C GLY A 231 -2.99 17.36 -11.81
N SER A 232 -1.81 17.91 -11.48
CA SER A 232 -0.53 17.21 -11.59
C SER A 232 -0.34 16.24 -10.44
N LEU A 233 -0.25 14.92 -10.71
CA LEU A 233 0.02 13.93 -9.70
C LEU A 233 1.43 14.07 -9.11
N GLU A 234 2.42 14.45 -9.94
CA GLU A 234 3.77 14.76 -9.44
C GLU A 234 3.73 15.93 -8.45
N GLY A 235 3.05 17.02 -8.80
CA GLY A 235 2.89 18.18 -7.93
C GLY A 235 2.20 17.82 -6.61
N LEU A 236 1.15 17.00 -6.66
CA LEU A 236 0.43 16.53 -5.51
C LEU A 236 1.34 15.69 -4.58
N VAL A 237 1.96 14.64 -5.08
CA VAL A 237 2.81 13.75 -4.29
C VAL A 237 3.97 14.50 -3.64
N ARG A 238 4.64 15.38 -4.40
CA ARG A 238 5.71 16.23 -3.84
C ARG A 238 5.19 17.13 -2.72
N SER A 239 4.02 17.76 -2.90
CA SER A 239 3.40 18.62 -1.88
C SER A 239 3.03 17.85 -0.62
N LEU A 240 2.53 16.61 -0.76
CA LEU A 240 2.23 15.73 0.38
C LEU A 240 3.50 15.42 1.19
N ILE A 241 4.57 14.97 0.53
CA ILE A 241 5.86 14.65 1.17
C ILE A 241 6.50 15.89 1.81
N GLU A 242 6.53 17.01 1.11
CA GLU A 242 7.08 18.27 1.63
C GLU A 242 6.29 18.75 2.86
N THR A 243 4.96 18.54 2.87
CA THR A 243 4.13 18.93 4.02
C THR A 243 4.40 18.02 5.21
N ALA A 244 4.54 16.71 5.02
CA ALA A 244 4.92 15.78 6.07
C ALA A 244 6.30 16.16 6.67
N ASN A 245 7.27 16.49 5.82
CA ASN A 245 8.59 16.94 6.25
C ASN A 245 8.52 18.26 7.02
N ARG A 246 7.78 19.26 6.55
CA ARG A 246 7.58 20.54 7.26
C ARG A 246 6.93 20.36 8.63
N ASN A 247 6.05 19.36 8.78
CA ASN A 247 5.39 19.03 10.03
C ASN A 247 6.26 18.20 10.99
N GLY A 248 7.51 17.96 10.61
CA GLY A 248 8.53 17.34 11.48
C GLY A 248 9.33 16.22 10.85
N GLY A 249 8.85 15.57 9.76
CA GLY A 249 9.56 14.52 9.02
C GLY A 249 10.13 13.44 9.93
N LYS A 250 9.32 12.92 10.85
CA LYS A 250 9.79 12.02 11.90
C LYS A 250 10.15 10.64 11.38
N ASP A 251 9.55 10.24 10.26
CA ASP A 251 9.75 8.95 9.61
C ASP A 251 10.03 9.07 8.11
N ASN A 252 10.34 7.94 7.47
CA ASN A 252 10.33 7.80 6.03
C ASN A 252 8.93 8.12 5.52
N VAL A 253 8.82 8.80 4.39
CA VAL A 253 7.55 9.26 3.82
C VAL A 253 7.46 8.78 2.37
N THR A 254 6.49 7.94 2.10
CA THR A 254 6.24 7.41 0.76
C THR A 254 4.81 7.64 0.35
N ALA A 255 4.60 8.12 -0.86
CA ALA A 255 3.28 8.28 -1.43
C ALA A 255 3.26 7.92 -2.93
N VAL A 256 2.21 7.24 -3.35
CA VAL A 256 1.85 6.95 -4.74
C VAL A 256 0.46 7.52 -4.98
N ALA A 257 0.31 8.31 -6.05
CA ALA A 257 -0.97 8.77 -6.53
C ALA A 257 -1.25 8.13 -7.89
N LEU A 258 -2.49 7.69 -8.10
CA LEU A 258 -2.96 7.21 -9.40
C LEU A 258 -4.33 7.77 -9.70
N ARG A 259 -4.56 8.16 -10.95
CA ARG A 259 -5.85 8.66 -11.45
C ARG A 259 -6.34 7.74 -12.56
N TYR A 260 -7.61 7.38 -12.46
CA TYR A 260 -8.27 6.55 -13.46
C TYR A 260 -9.02 7.44 -14.47
N HIS A 261 -8.88 7.10 -15.74
CA HIS A 261 -9.61 7.68 -16.85
C HIS A 261 -10.40 6.59 -17.55
N SER A 262 -11.74 6.66 -17.47
CA SER A 262 -12.57 5.75 -18.25
C SER A 262 -12.33 6.03 -19.74
N GLY A 263 -11.90 5.05 -20.50
CA GLY A 263 -11.73 5.19 -21.94
C GLY A 263 -13.04 5.64 -22.60
N SER A 264 -12.94 6.63 -23.47
CA SER A 264 -14.08 7.21 -24.24
C SER A 264 -14.63 6.20 -25.22
#